data_2beaa49922197b0b345b2bea65d922a3
#
_entry.id   2beaa49922197b0b345b2bea65d922a3
#
_cell.length_a   1.000
_cell.length_b   1.000
_cell.length_c   1.000
_cell.angle_alpha   90.00
_cell.angle_beta   90.00
_cell.angle_gamma   90.00
#
_symmetry.space_group_name_H-M   'P 1'
#
loop_
_entity.id
_entity.type
_entity.pdbx_description
1 polymer ?
#
loop_
_entity_poly.entity_id
_entity_poly.type
_entity_poly.pdbx_seq_one_letter_code
_entity_poly.pdbx_strand_id
1 'polypeptide(L)'
;MFAKEVEIADCYQTMLRGNGLPTKIMSFCFKLYGSHYLYNLFAPILAKMFIADLRSYEVDPSRIEQHEQLDENRKNLRTLTQDVFQAILDSASQFPVQLRILCSCLYQVVQQRFPQHPLQV
;
A
#
# COMPACT_ATOMS: atom_id res chain seq x y z
N MET A 1 -20.32 4.93 -12.43
CA MET A 1 -19.03 5.21 -13.07
C MET A 1 -18.11 4.01 -13.00
N PHE A 2 -17.76 3.47 -11.82
CA PHE A 2 -17.00 2.23 -11.69
C PHE A 2 -17.65 1.03 -12.38
N ALA A 3 -18.98 0.87 -12.28
CA ALA A 3 -19.71 -0.19 -12.96
C ALA A 3 -19.44 -0.21 -14.47
N LYS A 4 -19.40 0.96 -15.11
CA LYS A 4 -19.17 1.09 -16.53
C LYS A 4 -17.74 0.70 -16.97
N GLU A 5 -16.72 1.00 -16.14
CA GLU A 5 -15.34 0.57 -16.40
C GLU A 5 -15.18 -0.95 -16.19
N VAL A 6 -15.85 -1.49 -15.18
CA VAL A 6 -15.88 -2.93 -14.94
C VAL A 6 -16.63 -3.68 -16.02
N GLU A 7 -17.70 -3.09 -16.60
CA GLU A 7 -18.42 -3.66 -17.75
C GLU A 7 -17.58 -3.73 -19.03
N ILE A 8 -16.68 -2.75 -19.25
CA ILE A 8 -15.82 -2.65 -20.44
C ILE A 8 -14.55 -3.52 -20.28
N ALA A 9 -14.20 -3.91 -19.05
CA ALA A 9 -13.01 -4.71 -18.80
C ALA A 9 -13.18 -6.13 -19.35
N ASP A 10 -12.28 -6.56 -20.25
CA ASP A 10 -12.30 -7.88 -20.85
C ASP A 10 -11.93 -8.98 -19.84
N CYS A 11 -11.13 -8.67 -18.84
CA CYS A 11 -10.79 -9.61 -17.78
C CYS A 11 -10.50 -8.90 -16.45
N TYR A 12 -10.62 -9.64 -15.36
CA TYR A 12 -10.35 -9.18 -13.98
C TYR A 12 -8.95 -8.57 -13.83
N GLN A 13 -7.95 -9.12 -14.49
CA GLN A 13 -6.54 -8.73 -14.36
C GLN A 13 -6.22 -7.34 -14.96
N THR A 14 -7.00 -6.89 -15.94
CA THR A 14 -6.83 -5.60 -16.62
C THR A 14 -7.71 -4.50 -16.03
N MET A 15 -8.65 -4.87 -15.17
CA MET A 15 -9.57 -3.96 -14.53
C MET A 15 -8.80 -2.92 -13.69
N LEU A 16 -9.16 -1.64 -13.84
CA LEU A 16 -8.56 -0.49 -13.13
C LEU A 16 -7.07 -0.26 -13.40
N ARG A 17 -6.46 -0.94 -14.38
CA ARG A 17 -5.08 -0.67 -14.80
C ARG A 17 -4.98 0.44 -15.85
N GLY A 18 -6.09 0.86 -16.43
CA GLY A 18 -6.14 1.91 -17.44
C GLY A 18 -6.02 3.33 -16.85
N ASN A 19 -5.82 4.31 -17.73
CA ASN A 19 -5.87 5.75 -17.40
C ASN A 19 -7.31 6.31 -17.45
N GLY A 20 -8.31 5.46 -17.26
CA GLY A 20 -9.72 5.85 -17.27
C GLY A 20 -10.08 6.82 -16.15
N LEU A 21 -11.19 7.52 -16.34
CA LEU A 21 -11.71 8.48 -15.37
C LEU A 21 -11.97 7.84 -13.99
N PRO A 22 -12.55 6.64 -13.87
CA PRO A 22 -12.74 5.98 -12.57
C PRO A 22 -11.43 5.72 -11.82
N THR A 23 -10.39 5.27 -12.52
CA THR A 23 -9.05 5.06 -11.92
C THR A 23 -8.46 6.37 -11.40
N LYS A 24 -8.61 7.48 -12.14
CA LYS A 24 -8.15 8.80 -11.72
C LYS A 24 -8.91 9.31 -10.49
N ILE A 25 -10.23 9.13 -10.46
CA ILE A 25 -11.05 9.51 -9.31
C ILE A 25 -10.69 8.68 -8.08
N MET A 26 -10.51 7.37 -8.24
CA MET A 26 -10.08 6.51 -7.15
C MET A 26 -8.73 6.98 -6.59
N SER A 27 -7.75 7.22 -7.46
CA SER A 27 -6.44 7.75 -7.07
C SER A 27 -6.53 9.10 -6.34
N PHE A 28 -7.43 9.97 -6.79
CA PHE A 28 -7.69 11.25 -6.11
C PHE A 28 -8.29 11.03 -4.71
N CYS A 29 -9.29 10.16 -4.58
CA CYS A 29 -9.89 9.82 -3.29
C CYS A 29 -8.86 9.24 -2.31
N PHE A 30 -7.99 8.33 -2.78
CA PHE A 30 -6.92 7.78 -1.95
C PHE A 30 -5.93 8.87 -1.50
N LYS A 31 -5.56 9.80 -2.37
CA LYS A 31 -4.71 10.93 -1.99
C LYS A 31 -5.40 11.86 -0.99
N LEU A 32 -6.68 12.18 -1.23
CA LEU A 32 -7.43 13.13 -0.40
C LEU A 32 -7.69 12.59 1.01
N TYR A 33 -8.20 11.36 1.12
CA TYR A 33 -8.62 10.78 2.39
C TYR A 33 -7.52 9.93 3.06
N GLY A 34 -6.55 9.44 2.27
CA GLY A 34 -5.50 8.55 2.77
C GLY A 34 -4.24 9.25 3.25
N SER A 35 -3.97 10.50 2.83
CA SER A 35 -2.71 11.17 3.14
C SER A 35 -2.45 11.33 4.63
N HIS A 36 -3.44 11.75 5.41
CA HIS A 36 -3.33 11.91 6.85
C HIS A 36 -3.15 10.56 7.56
N TYR A 37 -3.86 9.53 7.13
CA TYR A 37 -3.71 8.17 7.64
C TYR A 37 -2.28 7.65 7.40
N LEU A 38 -1.75 7.79 6.19
CA LEU A 38 -0.38 7.38 5.86
C LEU A 38 0.66 8.15 6.67
N TYR A 39 0.46 9.46 6.83
CA TYR A 39 1.33 10.26 7.67
C TYR A 39 1.37 9.74 9.11
N ASN A 40 0.22 9.52 9.73
CA ASN A 40 0.13 9.02 11.10
C ASN A 40 0.73 7.61 11.24
N LEU A 41 0.59 6.78 10.22
CA LEU A 41 1.13 5.43 10.19
C LEU A 41 2.66 5.43 10.11
N PHE A 42 3.23 6.22 9.20
CA PHE A 42 4.66 6.16 8.89
C PHE A 42 5.52 7.15 9.68
N ALA A 43 4.99 8.28 10.15
CA ALA A 43 5.76 9.28 10.86
C ALA A 43 6.51 8.71 12.09
N PRO A 44 5.91 7.86 12.94
CA PRO A 44 6.62 7.26 14.08
C PRO A 44 7.76 6.33 13.64
N ILE A 45 7.58 5.59 12.54
CA ILE A 45 8.58 4.66 12.00
C ILE A 45 9.77 5.45 11.44
N LEU A 46 9.48 6.48 10.64
CA LEU A 46 10.51 7.36 10.08
C LEU A 46 11.28 8.09 11.18
N ALA A 47 10.60 8.58 12.22
CA ALA A 47 11.26 9.21 13.36
C ALA A 47 12.24 8.25 14.05
N LYS A 48 11.88 6.99 14.24
CA LYS A 48 12.79 5.96 14.77
C LYS A 48 14.01 5.74 13.88
N MET A 49 13.81 5.72 12.56
CA MET A 49 14.91 5.58 11.59
C MET A 49 15.90 6.76 11.68
N PHE A 50 15.39 8.00 11.76
CA PHE A 50 16.24 9.20 11.89
C PHE A 50 16.99 9.26 13.21
N ILE A 51 16.42 8.78 14.32
CA ILE A 51 17.10 8.72 15.62
C ILE A 51 18.18 7.63 15.61
N ALA A 52 18.00 6.57 14.86
CA ALA A 52 18.95 5.45 14.72
C ALA A 52 20.03 5.73 13.65
N ASP A 53 20.53 6.95 13.59
CA ASP A 53 21.38 7.58 12.56
C ASP A 53 22.62 6.79 12.10
N LEU A 54 22.90 5.63 12.72
CA LEU A 54 24.03 4.75 12.41
C LEU A 54 23.63 3.44 11.72
N ARG A 55 22.35 3.25 11.40
CA ARG A 55 21.88 2.00 10.80
C ARG A 55 21.74 2.16 9.29
N SER A 56 22.51 1.38 8.55
CA SER A 56 22.30 1.25 7.12
C SER A 56 21.27 0.15 6.79
N TYR A 57 20.55 0.35 5.71
CA TYR A 57 19.58 -0.58 5.13
C TYR A 57 19.97 -0.98 3.71
N GLU A 58 21.16 -0.56 3.24
CA GLU A 58 21.64 -0.88 1.91
C GLU A 58 22.05 -2.36 1.82
N VAL A 59 21.47 -3.07 0.88
CA VAL A 59 21.72 -4.50 0.68
C VAL A 59 22.30 -4.84 -0.69
N ASP A 60 22.53 -3.83 -1.53
CA ASP A 60 23.25 -4.01 -2.79
C ASP A 60 24.76 -4.01 -2.53
N PRO A 61 25.47 -5.13 -2.76
CA PRO A 61 26.89 -5.23 -2.48
C PRO A 61 27.74 -4.17 -3.21
N SER A 62 27.23 -3.63 -4.33
CA SER A 62 27.94 -2.60 -5.11
C SER A 62 27.85 -1.20 -4.51
N ARG A 63 26.94 -0.99 -3.52
CA ARG A 63 26.66 0.31 -2.89
C ARG A 63 27.02 0.37 -1.43
N ILE A 64 27.37 -0.78 -0.83
CA ILE A 64 27.76 -0.86 0.58
C ILE A 64 29.08 -0.14 0.78
N GLU A 65 29.15 0.74 1.77
CA GLU A 65 30.38 1.41 2.18
C GLU A 65 31.33 0.46 2.90
N GLN A 66 32.64 0.76 2.90
CA GLN A 66 33.68 -0.14 3.43
C GLN A 66 33.52 -0.49 4.91
N HIS A 67 32.83 0.35 5.69
CA HIS A 67 32.60 0.12 7.11
C HIS A 67 31.27 -0.59 7.43
N GLU A 68 30.46 -0.83 6.42
CA GLU A 68 29.14 -1.47 6.58
C GLU A 68 29.23 -2.99 6.44
N GLN A 69 28.37 -3.69 7.17
CA GLN A 69 28.25 -5.14 7.10
C GLN A 69 26.94 -5.53 6.43
N LEU A 70 27.01 -6.24 5.32
CA LEU A 70 25.84 -6.67 4.54
C LEU A 70 24.82 -7.44 5.39
N ASP A 71 25.27 -8.34 6.26
CA ASP A 71 24.38 -9.15 7.07
C ASP A 71 23.65 -8.32 8.14
N GLU A 72 24.32 -7.31 8.70
CA GLU A 72 23.69 -6.37 9.62
C GLU A 72 22.66 -5.49 8.89
N ASN A 73 22.98 -4.98 7.70
CA ASN A 73 22.07 -4.22 6.87
C ASN A 73 20.82 -5.05 6.48
N ARG A 74 21.00 -6.32 6.13
CA ARG A 74 19.90 -7.26 5.87
C ARG A 74 19.00 -7.46 7.09
N LYS A 75 19.59 -7.59 8.26
CA LYS A 75 18.84 -7.71 9.52
C LYS A 75 18.06 -6.44 9.84
N ASN A 76 18.70 -5.27 9.68
CA ASN A 76 18.05 -3.97 9.86
C ASN A 76 16.85 -3.82 8.92
N LEU A 77 17.04 -4.11 7.62
CA LEU A 77 15.96 -4.05 6.62
C LEU A 77 14.81 -5.01 6.95
N ARG A 78 15.12 -6.24 7.37
CA ARG A 78 14.10 -7.22 7.77
C ARG A 78 13.30 -6.72 8.97
N THR A 79 13.96 -6.21 10.01
CA THR A 79 13.29 -5.66 11.19
C THR A 79 12.40 -4.48 10.82
N LEU A 80 12.91 -3.55 10.01
CA LEU A 80 12.11 -2.41 9.54
C LEU A 80 10.87 -2.87 8.75
N THR A 81 11.04 -3.86 7.87
CA THR A 81 9.92 -4.41 7.09
C THR A 81 8.87 -5.05 8.01
N GLN A 82 9.29 -5.77 9.03
CA GLN A 82 8.38 -6.36 10.03
C GLN A 82 7.64 -5.27 10.82
N ASP A 83 8.34 -4.23 11.27
CA ASP A 83 7.73 -3.10 11.99
C ASP A 83 6.68 -2.38 11.14
N VAL A 84 7.00 -2.11 9.85
CA VAL A 84 6.06 -1.52 8.90
C VAL A 84 4.84 -2.41 8.69
N PHE A 85 5.04 -3.69 8.46
CA PHE A 85 3.97 -4.65 8.25
C PHE A 85 3.04 -4.74 9.47
N GLN A 86 3.62 -4.84 10.66
CA GLN A 86 2.85 -4.87 11.90
C GLN A 86 2.05 -3.58 12.11
N ALA A 87 2.67 -2.42 11.88
CA ALA A 87 1.99 -1.13 11.97
C ALA A 87 0.78 -1.04 11.02
N ILE A 88 0.91 -1.56 9.79
CA ILE A 88 -0.21 -1.63 8.83
C ILE A 88 -1.34 -2.50 9.39
N LEU A 89 -1.04 -3.68 9.91
CA LEU A 89 -2.06 -4.58 10.49
C LEU A 89 -2.77 -3.94 11.67
N ASP A 90 -2.02 -3.31 12.57
CA ASP A 90 -2.57 -2.69 13.80
C ASP A 90 -3.41 -1.44 13.48
N SER A 91 -3.18 -0.82 12.32
CA SER A 91 -3.89 0.40 11.91
C SER A 91 -5.25 0.15 11.26
N ALA A 92 -5.71 -1.08 11.13
CA ALA A 92 -6.95 -1.43 10.42
C ALA A 92 -8.19 -0.67 10.93
N SER A 93 -8.28 -0.42 12.24
CA SER A 93 -9.37 0.36 12.85
C SER A 93 -9.32 1.86 12.51
N GLN A 94 -8.13 2.37 12.16
CA GLN A 94 -7.87 3.78 11.84
C GLN A 94 -7.99 4.06 10.33
N PHE A 95 -8.22 3.02 9.53
CA PHE A 95 -8.35 3.19 8.08
C PHE A 95 -9.55 4.08 7.75
N PRO A 96 -9.38 5.11 6.88
CA PRO A 96 -10.41 6.11 6.60
C PRO A 96 -11.74 5.49 6.16
N VAL A 97 -12.83 5.86 6.81
CA VAL A 97 -14.17 5.32 6.53
C VAL A 97 -14.59 5.58 5.09
N GLN A 98 -14.24 6.74 4.51
CA GLN A 98 -14.53 7.10 3.14
C GLN A 98 -13.88 6.12 2.15
N LEU A 99 -12.62 5.75 2.40
CA LEU A 99 -11.91 4.77 1.59
C LEU A 99 -12.47 3.36 1.79
N ARG A 100 -12.89 3.02 3.00
CA ARG A 100 -13.56 1.74 3.28
C ARG A 100 -14.86 1.60 2.51
N ILE A 101 -15.69 2.65 2.48
CA ILE A 101 -16.92 2.68 1.69
C ILE A 101 -16.60 2.54 0.20
N LEU A 102 -15.63 3.29 -0.29
CA LEU A 102 -15.20 3.25 -1.70
C LEU A 102 -14.75 1.83 -2.10
N CYS A 103 -13.91 1.19 -1.30
CA CYS A 103 -13.44 -0.17 -1.54
C CYS A 103 -14.60 -1.18 -1.48
N SER A 104 -15.54 -1.03 -0.53
CA SER A 104 -16.71 -1.90 -0.43
C SER A 104 -17.61 -1.78 -1.66
N CYS A 105 -17.88 -0.57 -2.13
CA CYS A 105 -18.66 -0.36 -3.36
C CYS A 105 -17.97 -0.98 -4.57
N LEU A 106 -16.66 -0.79 -4.70
CA LEU A 106 -15.88 -1.39 -5.78
C LEU A 106 -15.93 -2.91 -5.72
N TYR A 107 -15.75 -3.49 -4.53
CA TYR A 107 -15.83 -4.92 -4.31
C TYR A 107 -17.17 -5.50 -4.79
N GLN A 108 -18.28 -4.87 -4.42
CA GLN A 108 -19.62 -5.31 -4.84
C GLN A 108 -19.79 -5.29 -6.36
N VAL A 109 -19.34 -4.22 -7.03
CA VAL A 109 -19.41 -4.10 -8.49
C VAL A 109 -18.58 -5.20 -9.19
N VAL A 110 -17.38 -5.46 -8.67
CA VAL A 110 -16.48 -6.50 -9.20
C VAL A 110 -17.08 -7.88 -9.02
N GLN A 111 -17.63 -8.18 -7.85
CA GLN A 111 -18.27 -9.48 -7.57
C GLN A 111 -19.48 -9.73 -8.46
N GLN A 112 -20.25 -8.71 -8.80
CA GLN A 112 -21.37 -8.83 -9.72
C GLN A 112 -20.91 -9.18 -11.14
N ARG A 113 -19.78 -8.64 -11.59
CA ARG A 113 -19.25 -8.84 -12.94
C ARG A 113 -18.44 -10.12 -13.07
N PHE A 114 -17.68 -10.48 -12.04
CA PHE A 114 -16.76 -11.61 -12.02
C PHE A 114 -17.04 -12.56 -10.84
N PRO A 115 -18.20 -13.21 -10.78
CA PRO A 115 -18.60 -14.03 -9.62
C PRO A 115 -17.70 -15.26 -9.43
N GLN A 116 -16.98 -15.69 -10.46
CA GLN A 116 -16.07 -16.85 -10.42
C GLN A 116 -14.67 -16.50 -9.86
N HIS A 117 -14.38 -15.23 -9.60
CA HIS A 117 -13.13 -14.77 -9.04
C HIS A 117 -13.40 -14.05 -7.70
N PRO A 118 -13.75 -14.78 -6.63
CA PRO A 118 -13.93 -14.15 -5.33
C PRO A 118 -12.62 -13.49 -4.91
N LEU A 119 -12.66 -12.18 -4.66
CA LEU A 119 -11.56 -11.48 -4.04
C LEU A 119 -11.38 -12.10 -2.66
N GLN A 120 -10.26 -12.78 -2.43
CA GLN A 120 -9.88 -13.20 -1.09
C GLN A 120 -9.53 -11.94 -0.29
N VAL A 121 -10.33 -11.65 0.71
CA VAL A 121 -10.12 -10.56 1.67
C VAL A 121 -9.39 -11.11 2.87
#